data_507bfa611bb862b189b5d1e3ea5741ce
#
_entry.id   507bfa611bb862b189b5d1e3ea5741ce
#
_cell.length_a   1.000
_cell.length_b   1.000
_cell.length_c   1.000
_cell.angle_alpha   90.00
_cell.angle_beta   90.00
_cell.angle_gamma   90.00
#
_symmetry.space_group_name_H-M   'P 1'
#
loop_
_entity.id
_entity.type
_entity.pdbx_description
1 polymer ?
#
loop_
_entity_poly.entity_id
_entity_poly.type
_entity_poly.pdbx_seq_one_letter_code
_entity_poly.pdbx_strand_id
1 'polypeptide(L)'
;MKIYHIDNYLSELDSNLFFRHKKYTSLINSPTGTGKTETIFDRARTQEKVIVAFPYTSQVIQQAKKNPGFQCLYDDVQYSTEKTQRIICTYDKLVTLINHDVSLNEYELHLDECHNLYVAADYRDRVMYYIASSIRQRAYQQVFCYSSTYDSKYLSNYLVIDQHFRIQKNLPVRDDVTCIHLNNQKITLNESLYDYIQKNVSANEKILIYRNNKSENTALADLLEDAGISTTLVDSDCKNEQETIELLENEMLSRQTKVLITTSM
;
A
#
# COMPACT_ATOMS: atom_id res chain seq x y z
N MET A 1 20.17 6.48 -12.92
CA MET A 1 19.75 5.44 -11.96
C MET A 1 20.96 5.00 -11.15
N LYS A 2 20.82 4.91 -9.81
CA LYS A 2 21.84 4.37 -8.90
C LYS A 2 21.31 3.05 -8.32
N ILE A 3 22.16 2.03 -8.28
CA ILE A 3 21.80 0.70 -7.75
C ILE A 3 22.50 0.50 -6.42
N TYR A 4 21.76 0.03 -5.41
CA TYR A 4 22.27 -0.29 -4.08
C TYR A 4 21.83 -1.71 -3.71
N HIS A 5 22.66 -2.41 -2.96
CA HIS A 5 22.39 -3.77 -2.50
C HIS A 5 22.21 -3.77 -0.99
N ILE A 6 21.25 -4.56 -0.52
CA ILE A 6 20.93 -4.79 0.90
C ILE A 6 20.73 -6.27 1.14
N ASP A 7 20.92 -6.72 2.36
CA ASP A 7 20.60 -8.09 2.74
C ASP A 7 19.10 -8.21 3.08
N ASN A 8 18.60 -7.34 3.94
CA ASN A 8 17.21 -7.39 4.40
C ASN A 8 16.48 -6.06 4.32
N TYR A 9 17.07 -4.97 4.87
CA TYR A 9 16.33 -3.73 5.13
C TYR A 9 17.05 -2.49 4.61
N LEU A 10 16.29 -1.46 4.28
CA LEU A 10 16.79 -0.15 3.88
C LEU A 10 17.61 0.53 4.98
N SER A 11 17.38 0.19 6.26
CA SER A 11 18.15 0.68 7.39
C SER A 11 19.64 0.26 7.38
N GLU A 12 20.02 -0.70 6.53
CA GLU A 12 21.43 -1.05 6.29
C GLU A 12 22.17 0.02 5.49
N LEU A 13 21.44 0.87 4.79
CA LEU A 13 21.98 2.00 4.05
C LEU A 13 22.04 3.24 4.96
N ASP A 14 22.89 4.19 4.61
CA ASP A 14 22.91 5.49 5.28
C ASP A 14 21.50 6.14 5.22
N SER A 15 20.94 6.44 6.38
CA SER A 15 19.61 7.01 6.53
C SER A 15 19.35 8.27 5.70
N ASN A 16 20.43 9.04 5.42
CA ASN A 16 20.36 10.25 4.61
C ASN A 16 20.58 10.01 3.11
N LEU A 17 20.88 8.79 2.69
CA LEU A 17 21.25 8.47 1.30
C LEU A 17 20.25 9.03 0.28
N PHE A 18 18.96 8.86 0.53
CA PHE A 18 17.89 9.28 -0.38
C PHE A 18 17.63 10.79 -0.30
N PHE A 19 17.93 11.43 0.82
CA PHE A 19 17.53 12.79 1.17
C PHE A 19 18.64 13.84 0.99
N ARG A 20 19.91 13.43 0.81
CA ARG A 20 21.05 14.33 0.62
C ARG A 20 21.01 15.16 -0.68
N HIS A 21 20.28 14.68 -1.67
CA HIS A 21 20.27 15.29 -2.98
C HIS A 21 19.11 16.29 -3.10
N LYS A 22 19.43 17.53 -3.42
CA LYS A 22 18.45 18.60 -3.68
C LYS A 22 17.77 18.42 -5.05
N LYS A 23 17.38 17.19 -5.41
CA LYS A 23 16.59 16.91 -6.60
C LYS A 23 15.12 16.97 -6.23
N TYR A 24 14.30 17.52 -7.13
CA TYR A 24 12.90 17.76 -6.82
C TYR A 24 12.12 16.44 -6.66
N THR A 25 12.26 15.53 -7.61
CA THR A 25 11.56 14.24 -7.56
C THR A 25 12.55 13.08 -7.50
N SER A 26 12.48 12.30 -6.44
CA SER A 26 13.28 11.10 -6.23
C SER A 26 12.39 9.86 -6.21
N LEU A 27 12.76 8.82 -6.95
CA LEU A 27 12.11 7.50 -6.90
C LEU A 27 12.99 6.52 -6.14
N ILE A 28 12.44 5.91 -5.11
CA ILE A 28 13.03 4.82 -4.33
C ILE A 28 12.30 3.52 -4.70
N ASN A 29 12.89 2.77 -5.63
CA ASN A 29 12.37 1.47 -6.03
C ASN A 29 13.05 0.39 -5.20
N SER A 30 12.27 -0.23 -4.30
CA SER A 30 12.77 -1.23 -3.35
C SER A 30 11.79 -2.38 -3.21
N PRO A 31 12.25 -3.64 -3.12
CA PRO A 31 11.37 -4.80 -2.96
C PRO A 31 10.43 -4.68 -1.77
N THR A 32 9.37 -5.48 -1.77
CA THR A 32 8.46 -5.59 -0.62
C THR A 32 9.20 -6.10 0.61
N GLY A 33 8.80 -5.66 1.80
CA GLY A 33 9.40 -6.09 3.07
C GLY A 33 10.81 -5.57 3.33
N THR A 34 11.22 -4.47 2.68
CA THR A 34 12.52 -3.82 2.91
C THR A 34 12.47 -2.66 3.91
N GLY A 35 11.31 -2.40 4.53
CA GLY A 35 11.15 -1.28 5.48
C GLY A 35 10.97 0.09 4.80
N LYS A 36 10.40 0.16 3.58
CA LYS A 36 10.10 1.44 2.90
C LYS A 36 9.33 2.40 3.79
N THR A 37 8.21 1.94 4.34
CA THR A 37 7.34 2.76 5.19
C THR A 37 8.06 3.25 6.44
N GLU A 38 8.91 2.43 7.07
CA GLU A 38 9.72 2.87 8.20
C GLU A 38 10.71 3.98 7.79
N THR A 39 11.39 3.80 6.66
CA THR A 39 12.29 4.83 6.09
C THR A 39 11.56 6.14 5.81
N ILE A 40 10.32 6.08 5.34
CA ILE A 40 9.46 7.27 5.15
C ILE A 40 9.27 7.99 6.48
N PHE A 41 8.86 7.27 7.53
CA PHE A 41 8.55 7.89 8.81
C PHE A 41 9.80 8.32 9.59
N ASP A 42 10.93 7.64 9.47
CA ASP A 42 12.20 8.10 10.02
C ASP A 42 12.56 9.49 9.47
N ARG A 43 12.33 9.70 8.18
CA ARG A 43 12.51 11.02 7.56
C ARG A 43 11.42 12.00 7.98
N ALA A 44 10.16 11.63 7.86
CA ALA A 44 9.02 12.50 8.10
C ALA A 44 8.99 13.07 9.53
N ARG A 45 9.40 12.28 10.53
CA ARG A 45 9.50 12.72 11.93
C ARG A 45 10.54 13.86 12.12
N THR A 46 11.49 14.00 11.22
CA THR A 46 12.50 15.08 11.28
C THR A 46 12.06 16.37 10.59
N GLN A 47 10.94 16.35 9.86
CA GLN A 47 10.43 17.50 9.13
C GLN A 47 9.34 18.22 9.92
N GLU A 48 9.28 19.56 9.80
CA GLU A 48 8.19 20.35 10.37
C GLU A 48 6.94 20.30 9.50
N LYS A 49 7.11 20.36 8.16
CA LYS A 49 6.05 20.34 7.15
C LYS A 49 6.25 19.17 6.22
N VAL A 50 5.44 18.13 6.39
CA VAL A 50 5.55 16.90 5.60
C VAL A 50 4.17 16.30 5.35
N ILE A 51 4.00 15.75 4.17
CA ILE A 51 2.83 14.98 3.78
C ILE A 51 3.29 13.57 3.39
N VAL A 52 2.73 12.58 4.05
CA VAL A 52 2.90 11.15 3.69
C VAL A 52 1.57 10.66 3.16
N ALA A 53 1.53 10.33 1.87
CA ALA A 53 0.30 9.92 1.21
C ALA A 53 0.34 8.43 0.82
N PHE A 54 -0.77 7.76 1.10
CA PHE A 54 -1.01 6.35 0.84
C PHE A 54 -2.19 6.15 -0.12
N PRO A 55 -2.21 5.09 -0.92
CA PRO A 55 -3.34 4.82 -1.82
C PRO A 55 -4.60 4.34 -1.07
N TYR A 56 -4.48 3.78 0.14
CA TYR A 56 -5.57 3.12 0.86
C TYR A 56 -5.78 3.66 2.28
N THR A 57 -7.06 3.75 2.70
CA THR A 57 -7.47 4.19 4.04
C THR A 57 -6.90 3.29 5.15
N SER A 58 -6.87 1.97 4.93
CA SER A 58 -6.31 1.00 5.89
C SER A 58 -4.86 1.31 6.25
N GLN A 59 -4.03 1.68 5.27
CA GLN A 59 -2.64 2.07 5.52
C GLN A 59 -2.55 3.36 6.33
N VAL A 60 -3.41 4.36 6.06
CA VAL A 60 -3.46 5.60 6.83
C VAL A 60 -3.80 5.32 8.28
N ILE A 61 -4.84 4.51 8.55
CA ILE A 61 -5.26 4.14 9.91
C ILE A 61 -4.13 3.42 10.66
N GLN A 62 -3.50 2.45 10.01
CA GLN A 62 -2.38 1.71 10.58
C GLN A 62 -1.20 2.62 10.95
N GLN A 63 -0.84 3.55 10.05
CA GLN A 63 0.27 4.46 10.30
C GLN A 63 -0.08 5.57 11.31
N ALA A 64 -1.34 5.98 11.39
CA ALA A 64 -1.82 6.93 12.38
C ALA A 64 -1.53 6.45 13.82
N LYS A 65 -1.78 5.18 14.11
CA LYS A 65 -1.52 4.57 15.41
C LYS A 65 -0.03 4.57 15.78
N LYS A 66 0.82 4.26 14.80
CA LYS A 66 2.28 4.21 14.98
C LYS A 66 2.91 5.61 15.08
N ASN A 67 2.21 6.64 14.59
CA ASN A 67 2.74 8.00 14.48
C ASN A 67 1.75 9.06 15.04
N PRO A 68 1.49 9.07 16.37
CA PRO A 68 0.47 9.93 16.98
C PRO A 68 0.76 11.45 16.87
N GLY A 69 1.99 11.82 16.47
CA GLY A 69 2.37 13.23 16.24
C GLY A 69 1.96 13.77 14.87
N PHE A 70 1.21 13.00 14.06
CA PHE A 70 0.74 13.40 12.74
C PHE A 70 -0.76 13.68 12.73
N GLN A 71 -1.19 14.62 11.90
CA GLN A 71 -2.59 14.80 11.56
C GLN A 71 -2.97 13.79 10.47
N CYS A 72 -4.00 12.95 10.72
CA CYS A 72 -4.39 11.89 9.81
C CYS A 72 -5.68 12.26 9.07
N LEU A 73 -5.65 12.23 7.74
CA LEU A 73 -6.74 12.63 6.87
C LEU A 73 -7.19 11.45 5.99
N TYR A 74 -8.40 10.97 6.25
CA TYR A 74 -9.08 9.94 5.47
C TYR A 74 -10.59 10.10 5.62
N ASP A 75 -11.36 9.49 4.76
CA ASP A 75 -12.82 9.56 4.74
C ASP A 75 -13.32 11.02 4.97
N ASP A 76 -14.08 11.30 6.02
CA ASP A 76 -14.64 12.64 6.31
C ASP A 76 -13.74 13.53 7.19
N VAL A 77 -12.56 13.07 7.59
CA VAL A 77 -11.65 13.86 8.41
C VAL A 77 -11.14 15.06 7.63
N GLN A 78 -11.28 16.26 8.23
CA GLN A 78 -10.88 17.54 7.61
C GLN A 78 -9.50 17.99 8.08
N TYR A 79 -8.79 18.67 7.19
CA TYR A 79 -7.54 19.34 7.52
C TYR A 79 -7.76 20.51 8.46
N SER A 80 -6.86 20.71 9.43
CA SER A 80 -6.87 21.87 10.33
C SER A 80 -5.49 22.49 10.41
N THR A 81 -5.42 23.81 10.19
CA THR A 81 -4.18 24.60 10.33
C THR A 81 -3.72 24.76 11.77
N GLU A 82 -4.62 24.56 12.74
CA GLU A 82 -4.33 24.64 14.18
C GLU A 82 -3.58 23.42 14.71
N LYS A 83 -3.59 22.32 13.93
CA LYS A 83 -2.90 21.07 14.27
C LYS A 83 -1.47 21.06 13.70
N THR A 84 -0.75 19.99 13.98
CA THR A 84 0.57 19.73 13.40
C THR A 84 0.53 19.79 11.87
N GLN A 85 1.58 20.30 11.27
CA GLN A 85 1.76 20.30 9.80
C GLN A 85 2.44 19.02 9.28
N ARG A 86 2.54 18.00 10.14
CA ARG A 86 2.91 16.65 9.75
C ARG A 86 1.63 15.88 9.43
N ILE A 87 1.45 15.49 8.18
CA ILE A 87 0.19 14.95 7.66
C ILE A 87 0.41 13.54 7.15
N ILE A 88 -0.49 12.62 7.54
CA ILE A 88 -0.67 11.32 6.90
C ILE A 88 -2.04 11.35 6.21
N CYS A 89 -2.12 11.01 4.93
CA CYS A 89 -3.39 11.09 4.22
C CYS A 89 -3.54 10.01 3.14
N THR A 90 -4.79 9.82 2.70
CA THR A 90 -5.05 9.08 1.46
C THR A 90 -4.73 9.95 0.24
N TYR A 91 -4.55 9.32 -0.93
CA TYR A 91 -4.39 10.05 -2.20
C TYR A 91 -5.56 10.98 -2.49
N ASP A 92 -6.80 10.59 -2.15
CA ASP A 92 -7.99 11.42 -2.32
C ASP A 92 -7.92 12.67 -1.43
N LYS A 93 -7.45 12.53 -0.19
CA LYS A 93 -7.26 13.68 0.72
C LYS A 93 -6.08 14.55 0.33
N LEU A 94 -5.05 13.99 -0.30
CA LEU A 94 -3.98 14.80 -0.89
C LEU A 94 -4.53 15.75 -1.96
N VAL A 95 -5.46 15.29 -2.81
CA VAL A 95 -6.14 16.17 -3.79
C VAL A 95 -6.95 17.25 -3.09
N THR A 96 -7.58 16.94 -1.97
CA THR A 96 -8.27 17.96 -1.17
C THR A 96 -7.30 19.04 -0.68
N LEU A 97 -6.11 18.65 -0.17
CA LEU A 97 -5.07 19.60 0.24
C LEU A 97 -4.55 20.44 -0.93
N ILE A 98 -4.39 19.86 -2.13
CA ILE A 98 -3.96 20.56 -3.33
C ILE A 98 -4.96 21.66 -3.71
N ASN A 99 -6.26 21.44 -3.51
CA ASN A 99 -7.33 22.38 -3.84
C ASN A 99 -7.63 23.41 -2.73
N HIS A 100 -7.06 23.24 -1.55
CA HIS A 100 -7.12 24.23 -0.49
C HIS A 100 -5.91 25.18 -0.55
N ASP A 101 -6.05 26.40 0.04
CA ASP A 101 -4.97 27.39 0.13
C ASP A 101 -3.82 26.97 1.08
N VAL A 102 -3.38 25.73 0.97
CA VAL A 102 -2.23 25.24 1.71
C VAL A 102 -0.97 25.58 0.92
N SER A 103 0.00 26.23 1.56
CA SER A 103 1.30 26.56 0.95
C SER A 103 2.15 25.30 0.74
N LEU A 104 1.77 24.47 -0.22
CA LEU A 104 2.39 23.15 -0.48
C LEU A 104 3.89 23.25 -0.79
N ASN A 105 4.38 24.39 -1.28
CA ASN A 105 5.79 24.63 -1.59
C ASN A 105 6.70 24.58 -0.35
N GLU A 106 6.13 24.57 0.84
CA GLU A 106 6.86 24.40 2.10
C GLU A 106 6.88 22.93 2.59
N TYR A 107 6.09 22.05 1.95
CA TYR A 107 5.97 20.67 2.35
C TYR A 107 6.86 19.72 1.56
N GLU A 108 7.51 18.79 2.28
CA GLU A 108 8.09 17.60 1.69
C GLU A 108 6.96 16.56 1.48
N LEU A 109 6.84 16.02 0.27
CA LEU A 109 5.83 15.01 -0.07
C LEU A 109 6.45 13.63 -0.20
N HIS A 110 5.90 12.65 0.51
CA HIS A 110 6.20 11.23 0.35
C HIS A 110 4.97 10.51 -0.22
N LEU A 111 5.14 9.87 -1.39
CA LEU A 111 4.12 9.05 -2.03
C LEU A 111 4.49 7.58 -1.88
N ASP A 112 3.84 6.85 -0.98
CA ASP A 112 4.01 5.40 -0.88
C ASP A 112 3.18 4.69 -1.95
N GLU A 113 3.71 3.59 -2.49
CA GLU A 113 3.14 2.82 -3.60
C GLU A 113 2.78 3.68 -4.82
N CYS A 114 3.70 4.54 -5.26
CA CYS A 114 3.49 5.51 -6.34
C CYS A 114 3.14 4.88 -7.70
N HIS A 115 3.31 3.56 -7.87
CA HIS A 115 2.82 2.85 -9.05
C HIS A 115 1.29 2.93 -9.19
N ASN A 116 0.56 3.19 -8.11
CA ASN A 116 -0.89 3.42 -8.19
C ASN A 116 -1.26 4.63 -9.05
N LEU A 117 -0.35 5.57 -9.30
CA LEU A 117 -0.60 6.69 -10.22
C LEU A 117 -0.96 6.22 -11.64
N TYR A 118 -0.52 5.04 -12.07
CA TYR A 118 -0.89 4.47 -13.35
C TYR A 118 -1.77 3.22 -13.25
N VAL A 119 -1.62 2.40 -12.20
CA VAL A 119 -2.44 1.19 -12.02
C VAL A 119 -3.89 1.53 -11.67
N ALA A 120 -4.09 2.58 -10.87
CA ALA A 120 -5.42 3.03 -10.46
C ALA A 120 -6.03 4.08 -11.42
N ALA A 121 -5.34 4.44 -12.50
CA ALA A 121 -5.77 5.50 -13.41
C ALA A 121 -7.13 5.20 -14.09
N ASP A 122 -7.45 3.93 -14.33
CA ASP A 122 -8.70 3.55 -14.99
C ASP A 122 -9.96 3.88 -14.18
N TYR A 123 -9.88 3.89 -12.85
CA TYR A 123 -11.03 4.16 -11.96
C TYR A 123 -10.85 5.37 -11.04
N ARG A 124 -9.64 5.94 -10.97
CA ARG A 124 -9.29 7.12 -10.17
C ARG A 124 -8.51 8.17 -11.00
N ASP A 125 -8.82 8.28 -12.28
CA ASP A 125 -8.09 9.11 -13.25
C ASP A 125 -7.91 10.57 -12.77
N ARG A 126 -8.97 11.17 -12.24
CA ARG A 126 -8.94 12.55 -11.74
C ARG A 126 -7.97 12.73 -10.57
N VAL A 127 -8.04 11.83 -9.58
CA VAL A 127 -7.15 11.86 -8.40
C VAL A 127 -5.69 11.77 -8.84
N MET A 128 -5.38 10.76 -9.69
CA MET A 128 -4.03 10.52 -10.19
C MET A 128 -3.52 11.68 -11.05
N TYR A 129 -4.39 12.26 -11.87
CA TYR A 129 -4.07 13.43 -12.69
C TYR A 129 -3.73 14.66 -11.83
N TYR A 130 -4.51 14.97 -10.79
CA TYR A 130 -4.26 16.12 -9.91
C TYR A 130 -2.94 15.97 -9.15
N ILE A 131 -2.67 14.78 -8.59
CA ILE A 131 -1.40 14.50 -7.90
C ILE A 131 -0.22 14.65 -8.89
N ALA A 132 -0.28 14.01 -10.04
CA ALA A 132 0.78 14.09 -11.04
C ALA A 132 0.99 15.51 -11.56
N SER A 133 -0.10 16.27 -11.75
CA SER A 133 -0.05 17.67 -12.18
C SER A 133 0.62 18.57 -11.14
N SER A 134 0.27 18.45 -9.87
CA SER A 134 0.88 19.24 -8.79
C SER A 134 2.39 18.97 -8.68
N ILE A 135 2.82 17.72 -8.85
CA ILE A 135 4.24 17.37 -8.84
C ILE A 135 4.96 17.98 -10.07
N ARG A 136 4.37 17.86 -11.26
CA ARG A 136 4.94 18.46 -12.49
C ARG A 136 5.06 19.99 -12.40
N GLN A 137 4.11 20.64 -11.75
CA GLN A 137 4.11 22.09 -11.49
C GLN A 137 5.05 22.49 -10.35
N ARG A 138 5.75 21.55 -9.75
CA ARG A 138 6.67 21.77 -8.62
C ARG A 138 5.99 22.44 -7.43
N ALA A 139 4.77 22.00 -7.10
CA ALA A 139 3.99 22.56 -6.01
C ALA A 139 4.58 22.29 -4.61
N TYR A 140 5.50 21.34 -4.45
CA TYR A 140 6.09 20.95 -3.17
C TYR A 140 7.55 21.41 -3.05
N GLN A 141 8.08 21.37 -1.84
CA GLN A 141 9.51 21.59 -1.61
C GLN A 141 10.36 20.49 -2.26
N GLN A 142 9.98 19.24 -2.04
CA GLN A 142 10.61 18.04 -2.59
C GLN A 142 9.60 16.89 -2.61
N VAL A 143 9.80 15.93 -3.52
CA VAL A 143 8.91 14.76 -3.66
C VAL A 143 9.72 13.47 -3.64
N PHE A 144 9.32 12.55 -2.79
CA PHE A 144 9.86 11.20 -2.70
C PHE A 144 8.77 10.18 -3.06
N CYS A 145 9.01 9.41 -4.09
CA CYS A 145 8.12 8.36 -4.57
C CYS A 145 8.69 6.99 -4.21
N TYR A 146 7.86 6.13 -3.65
CA TYR A 146 8.28 4.78 -3.24
C TYR A 146 7.44 3.74 -3.98
N SER A 147 8.09 2.66 -4.42
CA SER A 147 7.39 1.53 -5.04
C SER A 147 8.23 0.27 -4.97
N SER A 148 7.58 -0.88 -4.87
CA SER A 148 8.18 -2.20 -5.07
C SER A 148 8.06 -2.66 -6.53
N THR A 149 7.01 -2.23 -7.21
CA THR A 149 6.65 -2.60 -8.57
C THR A 149 6.68 -1.38 -9.48
N TYR A 150 7.88 -1.02 -9.94
CA TYR A 150 8.06 0.14 -10.80
C TYR A 150 8.16 -0.28 -12.26
N ASP A 151 7.33 0.32 -13.10
CA ASP A 151 7.50 0.27 -14.54
C ASP A 151 7.75 1.69 -15.09
N SER A 152 8.96 1.90 -15.61
CA SER A 152 9.37 3.20 -16.14
C SER A 152 8.51 3.67 -17.32
N LYS A 153 8.02 2.73 -18.14
CA LYS A 153 7.22 3.02 -19.32
C LYS A 153 5.91 3.72 -18.96
N TYR A 154 5.26 3.26 -17.87
CA TYR A 154 3.99 3.83 -17.47
C TYR A 154 4.15 5.04 -16.57
N LEU A 155 5.03 4.99 -15.56
CA LEU A 155 5.19 6.10 -14.61
C LEU A 155 5.71 7.38 -15.28
N SER A 156 6.55 7.28 -16.32
CA SER A 156 7.06 8.44 -17.06
C SER A 156 5.97 9.29 -17.74
N ASN A 157 4.80 8.73 -17.97
CA ASN A 157 3.65 9.50 -18.47
C ASN A 157 3.05 10.42 -17.41
N TYR A 158 3.27 10.13 -16.13
CA TYR A 158 2.71 10.87 -15.00
C TYR A 158 3.75 11.76 -14.31
N LEU A 159 4.97 11.26 -14.10
CA LEU A 159 6.01 11.92 -13.32
C LEU A 159 7.32 12.05 -14.09
N VAL A 160 7.98 13.19 -13.90
CA VAL A 160 9.39 13.37 -14.27
C VAL A 160 10.24 13.02 -13.05
N ILE A 161 11.01 11.94 -13.12
CA ILE A 161 11.88 11.49 -12.06
C ILE A 161 13.28 12.06 -12.28
N ASP A 162 13.69 12.98 -11.40
CA ASP A 162 15.02 13.60 -11.45
C ASP A 162 16.11 12.66 -10.94
N GLN A 163 15.79 11.78 -9.99
CA GLN A 163 16.71 10.81 -9.41
C GLN A 163 16.02 9.47 -9.15
N HIS A 164 16.69 8.38 -9.52
CA HIS A 164 16.17 7.03 -9.32
C HIS A 164 17.19 6.18 -8.53
N PHE A 165 16.74 5.68 -7.39
CA PHE A 165 17.42 4.70 -6.56
C PHE A 165 16.77 3.33 -6.75
N ARG A 166 17.54 2.37 -7.20
CA ARG A 166 17.11 0.98 -7.32
C ARG A 166 17.77 0.14 -6.24
N ILE A 167 16.96 -0.47 -5.40
CA ILE A 167 17.41 -1.33 -4.32
C ILE A 167 17.23 -2.78 -4.74
N GLN A 168 18.24 -3.60 -4.49
CA GLN A 168 18.23 -5.03 -4.77
C GLN A 168 18.60 -5.79 -3.51
N LYS A 169 17.90 -6.88 -3.21
CA LYS A 169 18.30 -7.80 -2.15
C LYS A 169 19.40 -8.74 -2.64
N ASN A 170 20.40 -8.97 -1.78
CA ASN A 170 21.46 -9.95 -2.04
C ASN A 170 21.00 -11.41 -1.91
N LEU A 171 19.91 -11.62 -1.16
CA LEU A 171 19.36 -12.96 -0.96
C LEU A 171 18.77 -13.51 -2.28
N PRO A 172 18.99 -14.81 -2.56
CA PRO A 172 18.37 -15.46 -3.70
C PRO A 172 16.84 -15.38 -3.59
N VAL A 173 16.19 -15.25 -4.74
CA VAL A 173 14.74 -15.41 -4.83
C VAL A 173 14.41 -16.81 -4.32
N ARG A 174 13.43 -16.90 -3.41
CA ARG A 174 12.94 -18.23 -2.98
C ARG A 174 12.28 -18.92 -4.16
N ASP A 175 12.78 -20.08 -4.51
CA ASP A 175 12.26 -20.92 -5.60
C ASP A 175 11.18 -21.91 -5.12
N ASP A 176 10.61 -21.67 -3.92
CA ASP A 176 9.63 -22.54 -3.26
C ASP A 176 8.17 -22.18 -3.59
N VAL A 177 7.95 -21.42 -4.68
CA VAL A 177 6.61 -21.10 -5.16
C VAL A 177 6.14 -22.14 -6.18
N THR A 178 5.10 -22.89 -5.82
CA THR A 178 4.43 -23.81 -6.75
C THR A 178 3.23 -23.14 -7.38
N CYS A 179 3.20 -23.02 -8.71
CA CYS A 179 2.05 -22.56 -9.45
C CYS A 179 1.11 -23.73 -9.76
N ILE A 180 -0.15 -23.65 -9.29
CA ILE A 180 -1.16 -24.65 -9.55
C ILE A 180 -2.21 -24.05 -10.48
N HIS A 181 -2.42 -24.68 -11.63
CA HIS A 181 -3.49 -24.33 -12.54
C HIS A 181 -4.74 -25.15 -12.22
N LEU A 182 -5.78 -24.47 -11.71
CA LEU A 182 -7.10 -25.08 -11.54
C LEU A 182 -7.84 -24.91 -12.88
N ASN A 183 -7.76 -25.93 -13.74
CA ASN A 183 -8.45 -25.94 -15.03
C ASN A 183 -9.52 -27.02 -15.02
N ASN A 184 -10.74 -26.63 -14.62
CA ASN A 184 -11.89 -27.52 -14.71
C ASN A 184 -13.04 -26.82 -15.44
N GLN A 185 -13.29 -27.24 -16.66
CA GLN A 185 -14.36 -26.65 -17.50
C GLN A 185 -15.79 -27.02 -17.05
N LYS A 186 -15.93 -27.92 -16.05
CA LYS A 186 -17.24 -28.45 -15.62
C LYS A 186 -17.71 -27.90 -14.27
N ILE A 187 -16.83 -27.28 -13.50
CA ILE A 187 -17.16 -26.73 -12.18
C ILE A 187 -16.70 -25.28 -12.09
N THR A 188 -17.33 -24.51 -11.20
CA THR A 188 -16.96 -23.10 -10.96
C THR A 188 -15.59 -22.99 -10.31
N LEU A 189 -14.99 -21.79 -10.37
CA LEU A 189 -13.73 -21.52 -9.67
C LEU A 189 -13.88 -21.72 -8.16
N ASN A 190 -15.01 -21.34 -7.57
CA ASN A 190 -15.27 -21.50 -6.15
C ASN A 190 -15.31 -22.98 -5.72
N GLU A 191 -15.98 -23.82 -6.50
CA GLU A 191 -15.98 -25.28 -6.27
C GLU A 191 -14.58 -25.88 -6.42
N SER A 192 -13.81 -25.41 -7.40
CA SER A 192 -12.42 -25.85 -7.60
C SER A 192 -11.50 -25.47 -6.43
N LEU A 193 -11.66 -24.24 -5.91
CA LEU A 193 -10.91 -23.75 -4.74
C LEU A 193 -11.31 -24.52 -3.48
N TYR A 194 -12.60 -24.73 -3.26
CA TYR A 194 -13.13 -25.51 -2.15
C TYR A 194 -12.56 -26.93 -2.15
N ASP A 195 -12.65 -27.62 -3.27
CA ASP A 195 -12.10 -28.97 -3.46
C ASP A 195 -10.59 -29.02 -3.19
N TYR A 196 -9.85 -28.01 -3.66
CA TYR A 196 -8.40 -27.92 -3.43
C TYR A 196 -8.09 -27.75 -1.94
N ILE A 197 -8.80 -26.85 -1.26
CA ILE A 197 -8.63 -26.59 0.17
C ILE A 197 -8.89 -27.85 0.99
N GLN A 198 -9.99 -28.52 0.73
CA GLN A 198 -10.33 -29.74 1.45
C GLN A 198 -9.32 -30.87 1.27
N LYS A 199 -8.79 -31.02 0.06
CA LYS A 199 -7.91 -32.16 -0.27
C LYS A 199 -6.44 -31.95 0.09
N ASN A 200 -5.98 -30.70 0.06
CA ASN A 200 -4.53 -30.42 0.05
C ASN A 200 -4.05 -29.58 1.23
N VAL A 201 -4.95 -29.01 2.03
CA VAL A 201 -4.55 -28.08 3.10
C VAL A 201 -4.70 -28.73 4.46
N SER A 202 -3.59 -28.82 5.20
CA SER A 202 -3.56 -29.43 6.53
C SER A 202 -4.30 -28.58 7.58
N ALA A 203 -4.67 -29.20 8.71
CA ALA A 203 -5.39 -28.49 9.79
C ALA A 203 -4.61 -27.30 10.36
N ASN A 204 -3.28 -27.31 10.30
CA ASN A 204 -2.42 -26.27 10.88
C ASN A 204 -2.04 -25.16 9.90
N GLU A 205 -2.37 -25.30 8.61
CA GLU A 205 -2.07 -24.29 7.60
C GLU A 205 -3.18 -23.25 7.53
N LYS A 206 -2.80 -21.99 7.33
CA LYS A 206 -3.72 -20.89 7.03
C LYS A 206 -3.63 -20.54 5.55
N ILE A 207 -4.76 -20.14 4.98
CA ILE A 207 -4.87 -19.84 3.55
C ILE A 207 -5.23 -18.38 3.38
N LEU A 208 -4.54 -17.72 2.47
CA LEU A 208 -4.90 -16.39 1.99
C LEU A 208 -5.41 -16.50 0.54
N ILE A 209 -6.64 -16.04 0.31
CA ILE A 209 -7.23 -15.92 -1.01
C ILE A 209 -7.37 -14.44 -1.32
N TYR A 210 -6.70 -13.99 -2.38
CA TYR A 210 -6.81 -12.62 -2.87
C TYR A 210 -7.53 -12.62 -4.23
N ARG A 211 -8.68 -11.94 -4.31
CA ARG A 211 -9.45 -11.85 -5.55
C ARG A 211 -10.36 -10.63 -5.54
N ASN A 212 -10.31 -9.82 -6.61
CA ASN A 212 -11.11 -8.61 -6.76
C ASN A 212 -12.52 -8.88 -7.31
N ASN A 213 -13.27 -9.76 -6.67
CA ASN A 213 -14.68 -10.03 -6.99
C ASN A 213 -15.44 -10.31 -5.69
N LYS A 214 -16.14 -9.29 -5.16
CA LYS A 214 -16.83 -9.37 -3.88
C LYS A 214 -17.90 -10.46 -3.85
N SER A 215 -18.78 -10.52 -4.85
CA SER A 215 -19.88 -11.48 -4.87
C SER A 215 -19.40 -12.93 -4.91
N GLU A 216 -18.34 -13.21 -5.67
CA GLU A 216 -17.76 -14.55 -5.69
C GLU A 216 -16.97 -14.86 -4.41
N ASN A 217 -16.40 -13.85 -3.76
CA ASN A 217 -15.72 -14.01 -2.47
C ASN A 217 -16.71 -14.34 -1.36
N THR A 218 -17.85 -13.65 -1.31
CA THR A 218 -18.95 -13.97 -0.38
C THR A 218 -19.46 -15.40 -0.60
N ALA A 219 -19.76 -15.76 -1.86
CA ALA A 219 -20.21 -17.12 -2.17
C ALA A 219 -19.17 -18.21 -1.81
N LEU A 220 -17.89 -17.92 -1.92
CA LEU A 220 -16.83 -18.84 -1.48
C LEU A 220 -16.75 -18.92 0.05
N ALA A 221 -16.88 -17.80 0.74
CA ALA A 221 -16.91 -17.76 2.21
C ALA A 221 -18.08 -18.61 2.75
N ASP A 222 -19.28 -18.40 2.23
CA ASP A 222 -20.48 -19.17 2.60
C ASP A 222 -20.25 -20.69 2.38
N LEU A 223 -19.71 -21.06 1.23
CA LEU A 223 -19.41 -22.47 0.90
C LEU A 223 -18.41 -23.10 1.87
N LEU A 224 -17.40 -22.36 2.30
CA LEU A 224 -16.39 -22.84 3.25
C LEU A 224 -16.96 -22.94 4.67
N GLU A 225 -17.75 -21.97 5.10
CA GLU A 225 -18.39 -21.96 6.42
C GLU A 225 -19.43 -23.07 6.55
N ASP A 226 -20.24 -23.31 5.53
CA ASP A 226 -21.17 -24.46 5.47
C ASP A 226 -20.47 -25.80 5.63
N ALA A 227 -19.21 -25.89 5.21
CA ALA A 227 -18.35 -27.04 5.40
C ALA A 227 -17.59 -27.07 6.75
N GLY A 228 -17.86 -26.09 7.64
CA GLY A 228 -17.19 -25.99 8.95
C GLY A 228 -15.77 -25.45 8.89
N ILE A 229 -15.37 -24.80 7.79
CA ILE A 229 -14.07 -24.15 7.63
C ILE A 229 -14.19 -22.70 8.04
N SER A 230 -13.58 -22.31 9.16
CA SER A 230 -13.64 -20.94 9.67
C SER A 230 -12.99 -19.95 8.69
N THR A 231 -13.77 -19.01 8.19
CA THR A 231 -13.37 -18.07 7.15
C THR A 231 -13.56 -16.62 7.64
N THR A 232 -12.61 -15.75 7.32
CA THR A 232 -12.74 -14.30 7.51
C THR A 232 -12.73 -13.64 6.14
N LEU A 233 -13.78 -12.87 5.82
CA LEU A 233 -13.88 -12.07 4.60
C LEU A 233 -13.51 -10.62 4.92
N VAL A 234 -12.59 -10.06 4.15
CA VAL A 234 -12.11 -8.67 4.32
C VAL A 234 -12.18 -7.92 3.00
N ASP A 235 -13.14 -7.01 2.92
CA ASP A 235 -13.31 -6.11 1.77
C ASP A 235 -13.80 -4.72 2.23
N SER A 236 -14.13 -3.84 1.29
CA SER A 236 -14.58 -2.48 1.63
C SER A 236 -15.94 -2.43 2.34
N ASP A 237 -16.76 -3.48 2.27
CA ASP A 237 -18.07 -3.54 2.91
C ASP A 237 -17.93 -4.03 4.37
N CYS A 238 -16.94 -4.91 4.63
CA CYS A 238 -16.63 -5.47 5.95
C CYS A 238 -15.67 -4.61 6.78
N LYS A 239 -15.24 -3.45 6.30
CA LYS A 239 -14.20 -2.62 6.95
C LYS A 239 -14.52 -2.21 8.39
N ASN A 240 -15.80 -2.17 8.77
CA ASN A 240 -16.28 -1.80 10.09
C ASN A 240 -16.60 -3.01 11.00
N GLU A 241 -16.42 -4.23 10.51
CA GLU A 241 -16.61 -5.43 11.29
C GLU A 241 -15.48 -5.61 12.29
N GLN A 242 -15.79 -6.14 13.48
CA GLN A 242 -14.85 -6.25 14.59
C GLN A 242 -13.60 -7.07 14.21
N GLU A 243 -13.78 -8.19 13.51
CA GLU A 243 -12.66 -9.02 13.05
C GLU A 243 -11.75 -8.32 12.04
N THR A 244 -12.34 -7.53 11.12
CA THR A 244 -11.56 -6.72 10.17
C THR A 244 -10.78 -5.65 10.89
N ILE A 245 -11.42 -4.96 11.85
CA ILE A 245 -10.76 -3.94 12.67
C ILE A 245 -9.59 -4.56 13.45
N GLU A 246 -9.82 -5.68 14.12
CA GLU A 246 -8.78 -6.39 14.88
C GLU A 246 -7.62 -6.85 14.01
N LEU A 247 -7.91 -7.37 12.80
CA LEU A 247 -6.89 -7.76 11.84
C LEU A 247 -6.03 -6.56 11.41
N LEU A 248 -6.68 -5.44 11.06
CA LEU A 248 -5.99 -4.22 10.65
C LEU A 248 -5.20 -3.57 11.79
N GLU A 249 -5.72 -3.67 13.01
CA GLU A 249 -5.08 -3.09 14.20
C GLU A 249 -3.89 -3.87 14.71
N ASN A 250 -4.01 -5.19 14.75
CA ASN A 250 -3.02 -6.07 15.38
C ASN A 250 -2.07 -6.69 14.35
N GLU A 251 -2.34 -6.51 13.05
CA GLU A 251 -1.59 -7.15 11.96
C GLU A 251 -1.54 -8.70 12.09
N MET A 252 -2.54 -9.28 12.79
CA MET A 252 -2.59 -10.70 13.09
C MET A 252 -3.96 -11.27 12.80
N LEU A 253 -3.99 -12.36 12.05
CA LEU A 253 -5.19 -13.14 11.82
C LEU A 253 -5.58 -13.92 13.08
N SER A 254 -6.87 -13.95 13.42
CA SER A 254 -7.39 -14.75 14.52
C SER A 254 -6.87 -16.20 14.45
N ARG A 255 -6.56 -16.78 15.61
CA ARG A 255 -6.11 -18.19 15.66
C ARG A 255 -7.15 -19.15 15.12
N GLN A 256 -8.42 -18.82 15.25
CA GLN A 256 -9.53 -19.66 14.78
C GLN A 256 -9.71 -19.61 13.26
N THR A 257 -9.41 -18.46 12.62
CA THR A 257 -9.56 -18.29 11.16
C THR A 257 -8.61 -19.22 10.41
N LYS A 258 -9.18 -20.07 9.56
CA LYS A 258 -8.47 -20.97 8.66
C LYS A 258 -8.21 -20.33 7.30
N VAL A 259 -9.21 -19.66 6.74
CA VAL A 259 -9.15 -19.03 5.43
C VAL A 259 -9.40 -17.53 5.56
N LEU A 260 -8.50 -16.71 5.04
CA LEU A 260 -8.70 -15.29 4.85
C LEU A 260 -8.97 -15.01 3.38
N ILE A 261 -10.13 -14.46 3.06
CA ILE A 261 -10.48 -14.01 1.72
C ILE A 261 -10.45 -12.50 1.70
N THR A 262 -9.74 -11.89 0.75
CA THR A 262 -9.62 -10.43 0.69
C THR A 262 -9.64 -9.89 -0.73
N THR A 263 -10.04 -8.61 -0.83
CA THR A 263 -9.92 -7.79 -2.06
C THR A 263 -8.91 -6.66 -1.82
N SER A 264 -8.63 -5.85 -2.84
CA SER A 264 -8.02 -4.53 -2.63
C SER A 264 -9.02 -3.62 -1.90
N MET A 265 -8.70 -3.21 -0.70
CA MET A 265 -9.48 -2.24 0.08
C MET A 265 -9.12 -0.81 -0.27
#